data_df34b7476c653c4e720af4547de89b72
#
_entry.id   df34b7476c653c4e720af4547de89b72
#
_cell.length_a   1.000
_cell.length_b   1.000
_cell.length_c   1.000
_cell.angle_alpha   90.00
_cell.angle_beta   90.00
_cell.angle_gamma   90.00
#
_symmetry.space_group_name_H-M   'P 1'
#
loop_
_entity.id
_entity.type
_entity.pdbx_description
1 polymer ?
#
loop_
_entity_poly.entity_id
_entity_poly.type
_entity_poly.pdbx_seq_one_letter_code
_entity_poly.pdbx_strand_id
1 'polypeptide(L)'
;MGKLSLAGHSLPPGLRRAMGLVLIAGLCVSAVTFYSEAPELPRSAPEIASGTPLPTASNSSAPTPSGSPSPKNAPTSTRPITPTEVKLPKGPGTTQPGSLLIASPLPDGSFDVAEIVRLSTPTSLLRLGPPRLGLAGSRFSRAKPVASQVQVSADEQLVMVPGSRVTQRIDLALTTPARRIELRYRLSGITVRSTPSQAGRALAAISPLVEGVSKTSQVAMQVRGSTVLNIECPIIRRLRDQACSTGQPPNLRVNRSLPWSGAVIVVQFDLPMPQ
;
A
#
# COMPACT_ATOMS: atom_id res chain seq x y z
N MET A 1 -0.57 -65.20 -27.82
CA MET A 1 -0.76 -63.84 -27.34
C MET A 1 -0.07 -63.72 -26.01
N GLY A 2 1.22 -63.32 -26.02
CA GLY A 2 2.08 -63.28 -24.84
C GLY A 2 2.04 -61.86 -24.20
N LYS A 3 1.74 -61.79 -22.88
CA LYS A 3 1.87 -60.60 -22.07
C LYS A 3 3.28 -60.52 -21.52
N LEU A 4 4.06 -59.53 -21.99
CA LEU A 4 5.33 -59.12 -21.39
C LEU A 4 5.06 -58.28 -20.15
N SER A 5 5.47 -58.79 -18.97
CA SER A 5 5.43 -58.13 -17.69
C SER A 5 6.80 -57.42 -17.51
N LEU A 6 6.81 -56.10 -17.50
CA LEU A 6 7.98 -55.32 -17.18
C LEU A 6 8.09 -55.15 -15.66
N ALA A 7 9.09 -55.82 -15.06
CA ALA A 7 9.44 -55.70 -13.66
C ALA A 7 10.11 -54.35 -13.40
N GLY A 8 9.47 -53.53 -12.56
CA GLY A 8 10.03 -52.27 -12.09
C GLY A 8 11.16 -52.48 -11.07
N HIS A 9 12.38 -52.09 -11.42
CA HIS A 9 13.50 -52.05 -10.49
C HIS A 9 13.43 -50.76 -9.67
N SER A 10 13.13 -50.90 -8.38
CA SER A 10 13.23 -49.85 -7.39
C SER A 10 14.68 -49.66 -6.97
N LEU A 11 15.24 -48.50 -7.24
CA LEU A 11 16.56 -48.09 -6.79
C LEU A 11 16.55 -47.74 -5.27
N PRO A 12 17.56 -48.10 -4.51
CA PRO A 12 17.64 -47.86 -3.07
C PRO A 12 17.81 -46.36 -2.73
N PRO A 13 17.28 -45.89 -1.57
CA PRO A 13 17.20 -44.46 -1.22
C PRO A 13 18.53 -43.82 -0.78
N GLY A 14 19.66 -44.54 -0.86
CA GLY A 14 20.97 -44.05 -0.37
C GLY A 14 21.79 -43.19 -1.35
N LEU A 15 21.47 -43.15 -2.66
CA LEU A 15 22.35 -42.56 -3.68
C LEU A 15 21.97 -41.12 -4.10
N ARG A 16 20.99 -40.49 -3.46
CA ARG A 16 20.56 -39.11 -3.82
C ARG A 16 21.22 -37.99 -3.03
N ARG A 17 22.15 -38.28 -2.08
CA ARG A 17 22.78 -37.26 -1.23
C ARG A 17 24.25 -36.91 -1.57
N ALA A 18 24.83 -37.55 -2.56
CA ALA A 18 26.27 -37.36 -2.86
C ALA A 18 26.58 -36.50 -4.09
N MET A 19 25.59 -35.91 -4.78
CA MET A 19 25.82 -35.14 -6.02
C MET A 19 25.51 -33.65 -5.91
N GLY A 20 25.37 -33.10 -4.71
CA GLY A 20 25.03 -31.71 -4.44
C GLY A 20 26.19 -30.82 -3.92
N LEU A 21 27.43 -31.29 -3.82
CA LEU A 21 28.45 -30.60 -3.03
C LEU A 21 29.80 -30.29 -3.79
N VAL A 22 29.80 -30.29 -5.12
CA VAL A 22 31.02 -30.02 -5.92
C VAL A 22 30.89 -28.85 -6.89
N LEU A 23 29.96 -27.92 -6.74
CA LEU A 23 29.84 -26.75 -7.64
C LEU A 23 29.78 -25.40 -6.92
N ILE A 24 30.38 -25.25 -5.73
CA ILE A 24 30.52 -23.96 -5.04
C ILE A 24 31.97 -23.67 -4.68
N ALA A 25 32.90 -23.91 -5.59
CA ALA A 25 34.30 -23.52 -5.39
C ALA A 25 34.90 -23.00 -6.71
N GLY A 26 34.44 -21.84 -7.19
CA GLY A 26 35.01 -21.30 -8.40
C GLY A 26 34.39 -20.05 -8.94
N LEU A 27 34.06 -19.03 -8.10
CA LEU A 27 33.67 -17.70 -8.60
C LEU A 27 33.88 -16.62 -7.53
N CYS A 28 35.09 -16.53 -7.03
CA CYS A 28 35.57 -15.38 -6.29
C CYS A 28 36.89 -14.97 -6.93
N VAL A 29 36.89 -14.12 -7.94
CA VAL A 29 37.92 -13.12 -8.25
C VAL A 29 37.48 -12.40 -9.51
N SER A 30 36.87 -11.23 -9.36
CA SER A 30 36.96 -10.10 -10.28
C SER A 30 36.26 -8.91 -9.64
N ALA A 31 36.86 -8.35 -8.60
CA ALA A 31 36.54 -6.99 -8.15
C ALA A 31 37.26 -6.04 -9.14
N VAL A 32 36.52 -5.60 -10.15
CA VAL A 32 36.94 -4.49 -10.99
C VAL A 32 36.52 -3.21 -10.27
N THR A 33 37.52 -2.58 -9.66
CA THR A 33 37.41 -1.20 -9.13
C THR A 33 37.29 -0.23 -10.30
N PHE A 34 36.06 0.17 -10.61
CA PHE A 34 35.83 1.38 -11.39
C PHE A 34 35.90 2.57 -10.45
N TYR A 35 37.04 3.23 -10.42
CA TYR A 35 37.13 4.61 -9.96
C TYR A 35 36.42 5.48 -11.01
N SER A 36 35.22 5.91 -10.71
CA SER A 36 34.55 6.99 -11.41
C SER A 36 35.14 8.28 -10.91
N GLU A 37 35.96 8.90 -11.76
CA GLU A 37 36.28 10.33 -11.64
C GLU A 37 34.98 11.11 -11.73
N ALA A 38 34.65 11.81 -10.66
CA ALA A 38 33.54 12.77 -10.63
C ALA A 38 33.97 14.00 -11.48
N PRO A 39 33.14 14.46 -12.44
CA PRO A 39 33.41 15.71 -13.12
C PRO A 39 33.25 16.87 -12.11
N GLU A 40 34.34 17.65 -11.96
CA GLU A 40 34.30 18.92 -11.23
C GLU A 40 33.36 19.88 -11.93
N LEU A 41 32.28 20.23 -11.25
CA LEU A 41 31.39 21.31 -11.64
C LEU A 41 32.06 22.65 -11.36
N PRO A 42 32.08 23.59 -12.29
CA PRO A 42 32.65 24.91 -12.06
C PRO A 42 31.81 25.66 -10.98
N ARG A 43 32.50 26.07 -9.91
CA ARG A 43 31.98 26.98 -8.89
C ARG A 43 31.88 28.39 -9.50
N SER A 44 30.70 28.72 -9.98
CA SER A 44 30.34 30.13 -10.21
C SER A 44 29.67 30.62 -8.93
N ALA A 45 30.41 31.43 -8.18
CA ALA A 45 29.86 32.18 -7.07
C ALA A 45 28.98 33.34 -7.63
N PRO A 46 27.76 33.53 -7.17
CA PRO A 46 27.06 34.78 -7.44
C PRO A 46 27.52 35.84 -6.45
N GLU A 47 27.97 36.91 -7.02
CA GLU A 47 28.31 38.19 -6.42
C GLU A 47 27.11 38.77 -5.67
N ILE A 48 27.32 39.10 -4.38
CA ILE A 48 26.32 39.73 -3.53
C ILE A 48 26.24 41.23 -3.93
N ALA A 49 25.22 41.60 -4.65
CA ALA A 49 24.85 42.98 -4.85
C ALA A 49 24.12 43.50 -3.60
N SER A 50 24.82 44.36 -2.88
CA SER A 50 24.25 45.15 -1.77
C SER A 50 23.32 46.23 -2.29
N GLY A 51 22.20 46.40 -1.60
CA GLY A 51 21.57 47.70 -1.45
C GLY A 51 20.32 47.96 -2.28
N THR A 52 19.18 47.98 -1.59
CA THR A 52 18.17 49.02 -1.83
C THR A 52 17.23 49.13 -0.61
N PRO A 53 16.83 50.31 -0.19
CA PRO A 53 16.23 50.57 1.11
C PRO A 53 14.73 50.30 1.17
N LEU A 54 14.31 49.98 2.38
CA LEU A 54 12.96 49.74 2.88
C LEU A 54 12.01 50.93 2.62
N PRO A 55 10.80 50.73 2.09
CA PRO A 55 9.76 51.75 2.19
C PRO A 55 8.99 51.62 3.51
N THR A 56 8.89 52.76 4.16
CA THR A 56 8.20 53.09 5.39
C THR A 56 6.71 52.74 5.32
N ALA A 57 6.22 52.07 6.35
CA ALA A 57 4.82 51.76 6.54
C ALA A 57 3.99 53.03 6.80
N SER A 58 2.91 53.18 6.03
CA SER A 58 1.85 54.15 6.33
C SER A 58 0.72 53.44 7.09
N ASN A 59 0.47 53.94 8.28
CA ASN A 59 -0.70 53.63 9.10
C ASN A 59 -2.00 53.97 8.33
N SER A 60 -2.91 53.04 8.17
CA SER A 60 -4.28 53.32 7.79
C SER A 60 -5.24 52.71 8.80
N SER A 61 -5.99 53.61 9.38
CA SER A 61 -6.96 53.42 10.45
C SER A 61 -8.08 52.48 10.05
N ALA A 62 -8.45 51.55 10.94
CA ALA A 62 -9.59 50.68 10.80
C ALA A 62 -10.93 51.42 11.07
N PRO A 63 -12.01 51.17 10.31
CA PRO A 63 -13.34 51.44 10.77
C PRO A 63 -13.97 50.18 11.42
N THR A 64 -14.48 50.37 12.61
CA THR A 64 -15.28 49.39 13.37
C THR A 64 -16.66 49.23 12.70
N PRO A 65 -17.15 48.04 12.34
CA PRO A 65 -18.54 47.82 12.13
C PRO A 65 -19.17 47.15 13.35
N SER A 66 -19.98 47.93 14.03
CA SER A 66 -21.01 47.47 14.97
C SER A 66 -22.20 46.89 14.17
N GLY A 67 -22.67 45.70 14.56
CA GLY A 67 -23.88 45.11 13.98
C GLY A 67 -23.85 43.57 14.04
N SER A 68 -24.20 43.03 15.22
CA SER A 68 -24.50 41.62 15.41
C SER A 68 -25.98 41.35 15.07
N PRO A 69 -26.33 40.59 14.05
CA PRO A 69 -27.67 40.01 13.94
C PRO A 69 -27.71 38.62 14.62
N SER A 70 -28.59 38.50 15.58
CA SER A 70 -28.97 37.27 16.28
C SER A 70 -29.34 36.14 15.30
N PRO A 71 -28.77 34.92 15.43
CA PRO A 71 -29.20 33.82 14.55
C PRO A 71 -30.56 33.31 14.96
N LYS A 72 -31.55 33.44 14.08
CA LYS A 72 -32.83 32.73 14.16
C LYS A 72 -32.57 31.23 14.05
N ASN A 73 -32.95 30.49 15.09
CA ASN A 73 -32.97 29.03 15.11
C ASN A 73 -33.81 28.50 13.94
N ALA A 74 -33.14 27.99 12.91
CA ALA A 74 -33.75 27.17 11.89
C ALA A 74 -33.85 25.71 12.42
N PRO A 75 -34.99 25.04 12.25
CA PRO A 75 -35.13 23.65 12.67
C PRO A 75 -34.21 22.78 11.85
N THR A 76 -33.24 22.13 12.50
CA THR A 76 -32.36 21.14 11.91
C THR A 76 -33.19 19.92 11.54
N SER A 77 -33.63 19.85 10.28
CA SER A 77 -34.23 18.65 9.71
C SER A 77 -33.16 17.56 9.60
N THR A 78 -33.10 16.71 10.61
CA THR A 78 -32.26 15.51 10.59
C THR A 78 -32.88 14.49 9.66
N ARG A 79 -32.65 14.65 8.36
CA ARG A 79 -32.99 13.64 7.37
C ARG A 79 -32.12 12.41 7.63
N PRO A 80 -32.67 11.20 7.83
CA PRO A 80 -31.89 9.98 7.98
C PRO A 80 -31.05 9.81 6.72
N ILE A 81 -29.74 9.83 6.88
CA ILE A 81 -28.82 9.50 5.80
C ILE A 81 -28.90 7.98 5.61
N THR A 82 -29.72 7.55 4.66
CA THR A 82 -29.75 6.15 4.22
C THR A 82 -28.32 5.83 3.71
N PRO A 83 -27.64 4.79 4.26
CA PRO A 83 -26.34 4.41 3.79
C PRO A 83 -26.44 4.07 2.31
N THR A 84 -25.83 4.86 1.45
CA THR A 84 -25.73 4.54 0.02
C THR A 84 -24.91 3.28 -0.10
N GLU A 85 -25.54 2.18 -0.47
CA GLU A 85 -24.89 0.90 -0.73
C GLU A 85 -23.84 1.08 -1.83
N VAL A 86 -22.57 1.12 -1.42
CA VAL A 86 -21.46 1.28 -2.35
C VAL A 86 -21.29 -0.04 -3.11
N LYS A 87 -21.75 -0.07 -4.36
CA LYS A 87 -21.61 -1.24 -5.23
C LYS A 87 -20.12 -1.56 -5.43
N LEU A 88 -19.67 -2.69 -4.89
CA LEU A 88 -18.32 -3.17 -5.04
C LEU A 88 -18.05 -3.63 -6.49
N PRO A 89 -16.85 -3.43 -7.03
CA PRO A 89 -16.47 -3.91 -8.36
C PRO A 89 -16.50 -5.43 -8.40
N LYS A 90 -16.89 -6.02 -9.54
CA LYS A 90 -16.78 -7.46 -9.76
C LYS A 90 -15.31 -7.83 -9.97
N GLY A 91 -14.88 -8.98 -9.45
CA GLY A 91 -13.51 -9.48 -9.62
C GLY A 91 -12.94 -10.17 -8.38
N PRO A 92 -11.59 -10.19 -8.24
CA PRO A 92 -10.91 -10.76 -7.09
C PRO A 92 -11.42 -10.17 -5.77
N GLY A 93 -11.60 -11.03 -4.77
CA GLY A 93 -12.12 -10.65 -3.44
C GLY A 93 -13.63 -10.47 -3.36
N THR A 94 -14.31 -10.21 -4.47
CA THR A 94 -15.78 -10.03 -4.49
C THR A 94 -16.51 -11.21 -5.11
N THR A 95 -16.39 -11.39 -6.42
CA THR A 95 -17.07 -12.48 -7.14
C THR A 95 -16.14 -13.64 -7.49
N GLN A 96 -14.82 -13.42 -7.45
CA GLN A 96 -13.79 -14.41 -7.74
C GLN A 96 -12.85 -14.60 -6.54
N PRO A 97 -12.21 -15.78 -6.39
CA PRO A 97 -11.14 -15.94 -5.41
C PRO A 97 -10.02 -14.91 -5.60
N GLY A 98 -9.48 -14.41 -4.50
CA GLY A 98 -8.48 -13.36 -4.47
C GLY A 98 -8.81 -12.29 -3.45
N SER A 99 -8.24 -11.11 -3.60
CA SER A 99 -8.44 -9.98 -2.69
C SER A 99 -8.81 -8.70 -3.45
N LEU A 100 -9.68 -7.89 -2.84
CA LEU A 100 -9.91 -6.49 -3.21
C LEU A 100 -9.45 -5.61 -2.07
N LEU A 101 -8.54 -4.70 -2.33
CA LEU A 101 -8.08 -3.70 -1.38
C LEU A 101 -8.54 -2.32 -1.84
N ILE A 102 -9.21 -1.60 -0.94
CA ILE A 102 -9.69 -0.23 -1.16
C ILE A 102 -9.04 0.64 -0.09
N ALA A 103 -8.27 1.66 -0.49
CA ALA A 103 -7.58 2.56 0.40
C ALA A 103 -8.04 4.01 0.18
N SER A 104 -8.17 4.77 1.26
CA SER A 104 -8.55 6.19 1.23
C SER A 104 -7.56 7.00 2.07
N PRO A 105 -6.86 8.00 1.49
CA PRO A 105 -5.92 8.83 2.23
C PRO A 105 -6.64 9.73 3.25
N LEU A 106 -5.97 9.96 4.36
CA LEU A 106 -6.38 10.87 5.42
C LEU A 106 -5.45 12.09 5.48
N PRO A 107 -5.89 13.21 6.07
CA PRO A 107 -5.11 14.45 6.14
C PRO A 107 -3.77 14.33 6.89
N ASP A 108 -3.63 13.34 7.78
CA ASP A 108 -2.41 13.06 8.53
C ASP A 108 -1.40 12.20 7.74
N GLY A 109 -1.76 11.78 6.53
CA GLY A 109 -0.96 10.90 5.68
C GLY A 109 -1.11 9.42 5.98
N SER A 110 -2.01 9.03 6.89
CA SER A 110 -2.45 7.66 7.05
C SER A 110 -3.54 7.31 6.02
N PHE A 111 -3.94 6.04 5.99
CA PHE A 111 -5.00 5.57 5.09
C PHE A 111 -6.02 4.72 5.86
N ASP A 112 -7.29 4.96 5.62
CA ASP A 112 -8.32 3.98 5.96
C ASP A 112 -8.39 2.93 4.84
N VAL A 113 -8.30 1.67 5.22
CA VAL A 113 -8.23 0.54 4.28
C VAL A 113 -9.33 -0.46 4.56
N ALA A 114 -10.00 -0.90 3.50
CA ALA A 114 -10.87 -2.06 3.48
C ALA A 114 -10.23 -3.14 2.59
N GLU A 115 -10.05 -4.34 3.13
CA GLU A 115 -9.54 -5.50 2.41
C GLU A 115 -10.59 -6.61 2.44
N ILE A 116 -11.03 -7.06 1.28
CA ILE A 116 -12.02 -8.11 1.11
C ILE A 116 -11.33 -9.29 0.44
N VAL A 117 -11.30 -10.43 1.11
CA VAL A 117 -10.66 -11.66 0.62
C VAL A 117 -11.70 -12.72 0.41
N ARG A 118 -11.68 -13.34 -0.76
CA ARG A 118 -12.46 -14.54 -1.08
C ARG A 118 -11.52 -15.70 -1.32
N LEU A 119 -11.63 -16.71 -0.50
CA LEU A 119 -10.80 -17.92 -0.58
C LEU A 119 -11.44 -18.95 -1.50
N SER A 120 -10.63 -19.72 -2.22
CA SER A 120 -11.11 -20.88 -3.00
C SER A 120 -11.57 -22.03 -2.11
N THR A 121 -10.90 -22.22 -0.98
CA THR A 121 -11.24 -23.22 0.06
C THR A 121 -11.45 -22.53 1.39
N PRO A 122 -12.40 -22.99 2.24
CA PRO A 122 -12.55 -22.44 3.59
C PRO A 122 -11.28 -22.65 4.40
N THR A 123 -10.99 -21.71 5.30
CA THR A 123 -9.88 -21.83 6.27
C THR A 123 -10.39 -21.64 7.69
N SER A 124 -9.81 -22.37 8.63
CA SER A 124 -10.00 -22.19 10.08
C SER A 124 -8.90 -21.33 10.71
N LEU A 125 -7.90 -20.91 9.91
CA LEU A 125 -6.77 -20.10 10.39
C LEU A 125 -6.58 -18.94 9.43
N LEU A 126 -6.70 -17.72 9.96
CA LEU A 126 -6.40 -16.49 9.24
C LEU A 126 -5.06 -15.94 9.72
N ARG A 127 -4.15 -15.67 8.77
CA ARG A 127 -2.86 -15.04 9.06
C ARG A 127 -2.88 -13.61 8.59
N LEU A 128 -2.47 -12.70 9.49
CA LEU A 128 -2.25 -11.31 9.18
C LEU A 128 -0.77 -10.99 9.33
N GLY A 129 -0.21 -10.27 8.37
CA GLY A 129 1.18 -9.85 8.39
C GLY A 129 1.31 -8.32 8.32
N PRO A 130 2.48 -7.78 8.67
CA PRO A 130 2.74 -6.36 8.51
C PRO A 130 2.78 -5.98 7.02
N PRO A 131 2.49 -4.71 6.69
CA PRO A 131 2.59 -4.22 5.31
C PRO A 131 3.99 -4.41 4.73
N ARG A 132 4.08 -4.87 3.47
CA ARG A 132 5.33 -5.27 2.81
C ARG A 132 5.98 -4.10 2.05
N LEU A 133 6.46 -3.09 2.77
CA LEU A 133 7.01 -1.86 2.16
C LEU A 133 8.32 -2.06 1.41
N GLY A 134 9.10 -3.09 1.73
CA GLY A 134 10.36 -3.39 1.03
C GLY A 134 10.21 -3.58 -0.48
N LEU A 135 9.03 -4.00 -0.93
CA LEU A 135 8.72 -4.14 -2.36
C LEU A 135 8.44 -2.80 -3.05
N ALA A 136 8.20 -1.73 -2.29
CA ALA A 136 7.94 -0.38 -2.82
C ALA A 136 9.22 0.43 -3.14
N GLY A 137 10.40 -0.13 -2.81
CA GLY A 137 11.70 0.48 -3.09
C GLY A 137 12.36 1.13 -1.87
N SER A 138 13.62 1.53 -2.04
CA SER A 138 14.50 2.03 -0.98
C SER A 138 13.99 3.30 -0.29
N ARG A 139 13.16 4.12 -0.96
CA ARG A 139 12.55 5.33 -0.39
C ARG A 139 11.70 5.05 0.87
N PHE A 140 11.22 3.82 1.02
CA PHE A 140 10.43 3.37 2.17
C PHE A 140 11.25 2.62 3.23
N SER A 141 12.58 2.54 3.11
CA SER A 141 13.45 1.79 4.03
C SER A 141 13.38 2.25 5.49
N ARG A 142 13.05 3.52 5.72
CA ARG A 142 12.88 4.11 7.06
C ARG A 142 11.44 4.14 7.54
N ALA A 143 10.50 3.74 6.71
CA ALA A 143 9.09 3.71 7.06
C ALA A 143 8.83 2.60 8.10
N LYS A 144 7.95 2.91 9.07
CA LYS A 144 7.55 1.97 10.13
C LYS A 144 6.05 1.74 10.04
N PRO A 145 5.61 0.82 9.18
CA PRO A 145 4.19 0.61 8.93
C PRO A 145 3.50 0.02 10.16
N VAL A 146 2.33 0.54 10.46
CA VAL A 146 1.45 0.04 11.52
C VAL A 146 0.03 -0.02 10.97
N ALA A 147 -0.57 -1.19 10.99
CA ALA A 147 -2.02 -1.31 10.85
C ALA A 147 -2.65 -1.28 12.24
N SER A 148 -3.53 -0.32 12.48
CA SER A 148 -4.23 -0.11 13.75
C SER A 148 -5.74 -0.10 13.54
N GLN A 149 -6.51 -0.18 14.65
CA GLN A 149 -7.96 -0.25 14.61
C GLN A 149 -8.46 -1.41 13.74
N VAL A 150 -7.71 -2.53 13.76
CA VAL A 150 -7.99 -3.67 12.90
C VAL A 150 -9.26 -4.38 13.36
N GLN A 151 -10.23 -4.41 12.48
CA GLN A 151 -11.48 -5.14 12.61
C GLN A 151 -11.51 -6.23 11.54
N VAL A 152 -11.85 -7.45 11.92
CA VAL A 152 -11.94 -8.60 11.05
C VAL A 152 -13.30 -9.22 11.16
N SER A 153 -13.91 -9.56 10.03
CA SER A 153 -15.06 -10.47 9.98
C SER A 153 -14.79 -11.63 9.03
N ALA A 154 -15.24 -12.80 9.41
CA ALA A 154 -15.12 -14.04 8.66
C ALA A 154 -16.53 -14.61 8.42
N ASP A 155 -16.97 -14.66 7.15
CA ASP A 155 -18.35 -14.99 6.77
C ASP A 155 -19.38 -14.26 7.69
N GLU A 156 -19.20 -12.90 7.80
CA GLU A 156 -20.02 -11.97 8.60
C GLU A 156 -19.89 -12.10 10.13
N GLN A 157 -19.12 -13.05 10.65
CA GLN A 157 -18.84 -13.18 12.07
C GLN A 157 -17.61 -12.35 12.47
N LEU A 158 -17.73 -11.53 13.52
CA LEU A 158 -16.61 -10.75 14.04
C LEU A 158 -15.54 -11.67 14.63
N VAL A 159 -14.28 -11.41 14.31
CA VAL A 159 -13.11 -12.11 14.81
C VAL A 159 -12.31 -11.17 15.70
N MET A 160 -12.02 -11.60 16.92
CA MET A 160 -11.22 -10.83 17.86
C MET A 160 -9.76 -10.76 17.40
N VAL A 161 -9.25 -9.54 17.22
CA VAL A 161 -7.84 -9.28 16.90
C VAL A 161 -7.14 -8.77 18.17
N PRO A 162 -6.14 -9.49 18.69
CA PRO A 162 -5.42 -9.05 19.89
C PRO A 162 -4.81 -7.66 19.71
N GLY A 163 -5.14 -6.74 20.61
CA GLY A 163 -4.60 -5.38 20.62
C GLY A 163 -4.99 -4.48 19.43
N SER A 164 -5.88 -4.94 18.54
CA SER A 164 -6.35 -4.19 17.37
C SER A 164 -5.23 -3.58 16.49
N ARG A 165 -4.02 -4.17 16.53
CA ARG A 165 -2.82 -3.71 15.81
C ARG A 165 -2.07 -4.86 15.20
N VAL A 166 -1.52 -4.62 13.98
CA VAL A 166 -0.67 -5.59 13.28
C VAL A 166 0.66 -4.90 12.93
N THR A 167 1.69 -5.23 13.70
CA THR A 167 3.09 -4.79 13.49
C THR A 167 4.00 -5.98 13.17
N GLN A 168 3.52 -7.18 13.45
CA GLN A 168 4.17 -8.46 13.20
C GLN A 168 3.12 -9.47 12.76
N ARG A 169 3.57 -10.64 12.31
CA ARG A 169 2.65 -11.72 11.94
C ARG A 169 1.84 -12.17 13.16
N ILE A 170 0.52 -12.30 12.96
CA ILE A 170 -0.41 -12.87 13.92
C ILE A 170 -1.27 -13.94 13.23
N ASP A 171 -1.54 -15.01 13.95
CA ASP A 171 -2.41 -16.09 13.52
C ASP A 171 -3.70 -16.00 14.33
N LEU A 172 -4.85 -15.96 13.63
CA LEU A 172 -6.18 -15.86 14.22
C LEU A 172 -6.94 -17.15 13.94
N ALA A 173 -7.28 -17.88 14.98
CA ALA A 173 -8.15 -19.04 14.86
C ALA A 173 -9.59 -18.58 14.60
N LEU A 174 -10.25 -19.13 13.58
CA LEU A 174 -11.63 -18.88 13.27
C LEU A 174 -12.50 -19.95 13.93
N THR A 175 -13.60 -19.54 14.56
CA THR A 175 -14.55 -20.46 15.20
C THR A 175 -15.17 -21.44 14.20
N THR A 176 -15.44 -20.93 12.99
CA THR A 176 -15.93 -21.73 11.85
C THR A 176 -15.03 -21.48 10.65
N PRO A 177 -14.74 -22.51 9.82
CA PRO A 177 -14.01 -22.32 8.58
C PRO A 177 -14.74 -21.34 7.66
N ALA A 178 -14.06 -20.27 7.25
CA ALA A 178 -14.63 -19.19 6.46
C ALA A 178 -14.03 -19.10 5.06
N ARG A 179 -14.82 -18.62 4.10
CA ARG A 179 -14.40 -18.33 2.72
C ARG A 179 -14.28 -16.83 2.44
N ARG A 180 -15.05 -16.01 3.12
CA ARG A 180 -15.05 -14.57 2.94
C ARG A 180 -14.49 -13.92 4.19
N ILE A 181 -13.42 -13.15 4.03
CA ILE A 181 -12.78 -12.40 5.09
C ILE A 181 -12.86 -10.93 4.72
N GLU A 182 -13.33 -10.10 5.64
CA GLU A 182 -13.33 -8.66 5.48
C GLU A 182 -12.50 -8.03 6.60
N LEU A 183 -11.58 -7.14 6.23
CA LEU A 183 -10.79 -6.37 7.16
C LEU A 183 -11.06 -4.88 6.96
N ARG A 184 -11.10 -4.15 8.07
CA ARG A 184 -11.02 -2.69 8.07
C ARG A 184 -9.94 -2.27 9.03
N TYR A 185 -9.09 -1.35 8.62
CA TYR A 185 -7.98 -0.91 9.45
C TYR A 185 -7.46 0.46 9.02
N ARG A 186 -6.78 1.14 9.93
CA ARG A 186 -6.00 2.34 9.63
C ARG A 186 -4.54 1.97 9.44
N LEU A 187 -3.98 2.39 8.32
CA LEU A 187 -2.59 2.14 7.94
C LEU A 187 -1.78 3.42 8.07
N SER A 188 -0.82 3.45 8.99
CA SER A 188 0.05 4.60 9.28
C SER A 188 1.52 4.24 9.13
N GLY A 189 2.41 5.26 9.10
CA GLY A 189 3.86 5.04 8.97
C GLY A 189 4.30 4.51 7.60
N ILE A 190 3.45 4.63 6.57
CA ILE A 190 3.67 4.17 5.21
C ILE A 190 3.98 5.31 4.24
N THR A 191 3.90 6.55 4.72
CA THR A 191 3.97 7.76 3.90
C THR A 191 5.34 8.42 4.03
N VAL A 192 5.90 8.76 2.88
CA VAL A 192 7.15 9.51 2.76
C VAL A 192 6.83 10.79 2.00
N ARG A 193 7.16 11.94 2.60
CA ARG A 193 7.04 13.22 1.90
C ARG A 193 8.16 13.32 0.88
N SER A 194 7.85 13.76 -0.33
CA SER A 194 8.87 14.20 -1.28
C SER A 194 9.57 15.45 -0.72
N THR A 195 10.83 15.63 -1.06
CA THR A 195 11.60 16.87 -0.74
C THR A 195 10.74 18.10 -0.99
N PRO A 196 10.89 19.18 -0.21
CA PRO A 196 9.89 20.22 -0.07
C PRO A 196 9.44 20.79 -1.41
N SER A 197 8.26 20.39 -1.82
CA SER A 197 7.51 21.07 -2.87
C SER A 197 6.42 21.88 -2.18
N GLN A 198 6.17 23.09 -2.64
CA GLN A 198 5.08 23.93 -2.15
C GLN A 198 3.70 23.25 -2.20
N ALA A 199 3.57 22.22 -3.01
CA ALA A 199 2.33 21.45 -3.21
C ALA A 199 2.07 20.36 -2.15
N GLY A 200 2.95 20.14 -1.17
CA GLY A 200 2.72 19.15 -0.13
C GLY A 200 2.60 17.71 -0.62
N ARG A 201 3.31 17.33 -1.69
CA ARG A 201 3.23 15.98 -2.27
C ARG A 201 3.84 14.91 -1.40
N ALA A 202 3.20 13.75 -1.36
CA ALA A 202 3.66 12.57 -0.63
C ALA A 202 3.49 11.30 -1.46
N LEU A 203 4.23 10.27 -1.05
CA LEU A 203 4.14 8.91 -1.57
C LEU A 203 3.79 7.98 -0.43
N ALA A 204 2.83 7.09 -0.62
CA ALA A 204 2.49 6.04 0.35
C ALA A 204 2.59 4.66 -0.30
N ALA A 205 3.16 3.68 0.41
CA ALA A 205 3.20 2.30 -0.05
C ALA A 205 2.11 1.48 0.64
N ILE A 206 1.31 0.78 -0.15
CA ILE A 206 0.15 0.02 0.34
C ILE A 206 0.26 -1.43 -0.15
N SER A 207 0.05 -2.38 0.75
CA SER A 207 -0.01 -3.81 0.46
C SER A 207 -1.08 -4.50 1.31
N PRO A 208 -1.61 -5.68 0.89
CA PRO A 208 -2.53 -6.47 1.71
C PRO A 208 -1.91 -6.91 3.04
N LEU A 209 -2.75 -7.06 4.07
CA LEU A 209 -2.37 -7.62 5.37
C LEU A 209 -2.61 -9.14 5.44
N VAL A 210 -3.61 -9.68 4.73
CA VAL A 210 -3.91 -11.12 4.80
C VAL A 210 -2.79 -11.92 4.18
N GLU A 211 -2.21 -12.84 4.94
CA GLU A 211 -1.19 -13.78 4.51
C GLU A 211 -1.76 -15.20 4.31
N GLY A 212 -1.00 -16.07 3.64
CA GLY A 212 -1.40 -17.47 3.45
C GLY A 212 -2.38 -17.71 2.31
N VAL A 213 -2.79 -16.66 1.61
CA VAL A 213 -3.44 -16.77 0.31
C VAL A 213 -2.42 -17.34 -0.69
N SER A 214 -2.84 -18.14 -1.65
CA SER A 214 -1.93 -18.67 -2.68
C SER A 214 -1.11 -17.55 -3.30
N LYS A 215 0.19 -17.77 -3.51
CA LYS A 215 1.10 -16.78 -4.14
C LYS A 215 0.59 -16.30 -5.52
N THR A 216 -0.21 -17.12 -6.17
CA THR A 216 -0.83 -16.84 -7.48
C THR A 216 -2.18 -16.15 -7.36
N SER A 217 -2.75 -16.04 -6.15
CA SER A 217 -4.00 -15.31 -5.94
C SER A 217 -3.89 -13.88 -6.42
N GLN A 218 -4.96 -13.41 -7.06
CA GLN A 218 -5.01 -12.08 -7.65
C GLN A 218 -5.49 -11.06 -6.62
N VAL A 219 -4.89 -9.88 -6.64
CA VAL A 219 -5.28 -8.74 -5.80
C VAL A 219 -5.68 -7.59 -6.71
N ALA A 220 -6.93 -7.18 -6.61
CA ALA A 220 -7.43 -5.94 -7.19
C ALA A 220 -7.22 -4.80 -6.18
N MET A 221 -6.76 -3.64 -6.63
CA MET A 221 -6.47 -2.51 -5.75
C MET A 221 -7.12 -1.24 -6.28
N GLN A 222 -7.74 -0.49 -5.38
CA GLN A 222 -8.39 0.79 -5.65
C GLN A 222 -7.99 1.81 -4.59
N VAL A 223 -7.75 3.06 -5.02
CA VAL A 223 -7.52 4.18 -4.11
C VAL A 223 -8.60 5.23 -4.34
N ARG A 224 -9.24 5.66 -3.26
CA ARG A 224 -10.34 6.63 -3.27
C ARG A 224 -9.91 7.89 -2.55
N GLY A 225 -9.96 9.02 -3.23
CA GLY A 225 -9.64 10.33 -2.64
C GLY A 225 -9.41 11.37 -3.72
N SER A 226 -9.90 12.58 -3.48
CA SER A 226 -9.71 13.70 -4.41
C SER A 226 -8.25 14.19 -4.47
N THR A 227 -7.49 13.91 -3.42
CA THR A 227 -6.05 14.27 -3.32
C THR A 227 -5.13 13.28 -4.02
N VAL A 228 -5.64 12.13 -4.47
CA VAL A 228 -4.83 11.09 -5.13
C VAL A 228 -4.52 11.51 -6.56
N LEU A 229 -3.24 11.51 -6.92
CA LEU A 229 -2.74 11.96 -8.22
C LEU A 229 -2.43 10.79 -9.16
N ASN A 230 -1.78 9.74 -8.61
CA ASN A 230 -1.32 8.61 -9.42
C ASN A 230 -1.12 7.36 -8.56
N ILE A 231 -1.09 6.18 -9.23
CA ILE A 231 -0.72 4.90 -8.63
C ILE A 231 0.38 4.27 -9.48
N GLU A 232 1.46 3.85 -8.82
CA GLU A 232 2.58 3.11 -9.41
C GLU A 232 2.61 1.67 -8.88
N CYS A 233 3.00 0.74 -9.74
CA CYS A 233 3.19 -0.67 -9.44
C CYS A 233 4.70 -0.99 -9.50
N PRO A 234 5.47 -0.83 -8.42
CA PRO A 234 6.94 -0.83 -8.45
C PRO A 234 7.56 -2.17 -8.85
N ILE A 235 6.84 -3.28 -8.67
CA ILE A 235 7.33 -4.62 -9.02
C ILE A 235 7.23 -4.93 -10.52
N ILE A 236 6.58 -4.09 -11.29
CA ILE A 236 6.50 -4.25 -12.74
C ILE A 236 7.83 -3.85 -13.35
N ARG A 237 8.51 -4.80 -13.99
CA ARG A 237 9.88 -4.61 -14.51
C ARG A 237 10.01 -3.53 -15.57
N ARG A 238 8.98 -3.32 -16.39
CA ARG A 238 9.02 -2.30 -17.45
C ARG A 238 8.59 -0.95 -16.89
N LEU A 239 9.46 0.03 -16.90
CA LEU A 239 9.22 1.38 -16.37
C LEU A 239 7.92 2.02 -16.89
N ARG A 240 7.65 1.88 -18.18
CA ARG A 240 6.42 2.43 -18.82
C ARG A 240 5.13 1.82 -18.24
N ASP A 241 5.20 0.59 -17.73
CA ASP A 241 4.05 -0.15 -17.21
C ASP A 241 3.90 0.05 -15.70
N GLN A 242 4.85 0.74 -15.05
CA GLN A 242 4.78 1.05 -13.62
C GLN A 242 3.70 2.07 -13.30
N ALA A 243 3.40 3.01 -14.21
CA ALA A 243 2.20 3.83 -14.14
C ALA A 243 0.98 2.94 -14.43
N CYS A 244 0.45 2.32 -13.38
CA CYS A 244 -0.55 1.26 -13.50
C CYS A 244 -1.96 1.71 -13.12
N SER A 245 -2.19 3.02 -12.96
CA SER A 245 -3.51 3.55 -12.62
C SER A 245 -4.41 3.70 -13.84
N THR A 246 -5.71 3.51 -13.60
CA THR A 246 -6.78 3.85 -14.53
C THR A 246 -7.94 4.47 -13.76
N GLY A 247 -8.74 5.28 -14.44
CA GLY A 247 -9.80 6.10 -13.83
C GLY A 247 -9.33 7.52 -13.59
N GLN A 248 -10.12 8.26 -12.82
CA GLN A 248 -9.84 9.64 -12.42
C GLN A 248 -10.15 9.83 -10.94
N PRO A 249 -9.50 10.79 -10.26
CA PRO A 249 -9.93 11.15 -8.92
C PRO A 249 -11.44 11.45 -8.87
N PRO A 250 -12.13 11.07 -7.82
CA PRO A 250 -11.63 10.45 -6.59
C PRO A 250 -11.48 8.92 -6.64
N ASN A 251 -11.60 8.25 -7.78
CA ASN A 251 -11.64 6.79 -7.90
C ASN A 251 -10.58 6.27 -8.88
N LEU A 252 -9.35 6.15 -8.40
CA LEU A 252 -8.27 5.51 -9.13
C LEU A 252 -8.19 4.01 -8.80
N ARG A 253 -7.93 3.18 -9.80
CA ARG A 253 -7.75 1.74 -9.63
C ARG A 253 -6.54 1.26 -10.41
N VAL A 254 -5.94 0.18 -9.96
CA VAL A 254 -4.90 -0.52 -10.71
C VAL A 254 -5.55 -1.17 -11.94
N ASN A 255 -4.98 -0.93 -13.10
CA ASN A 255 -5.54 -1.36 -14.39
C ASN A 255 -5.60 -2.88 -14.58
N ARG A 256 -4.89 -3.64 -13.74
CA ARG A 256 -4.87 -5.11 -13.71
C ARG A 256 -4.74 -5.62 -12.29
N SER A 257 -5.19 -6.83 -12.02
CA SER A 257 -4.94 -7.49 -10.75
C SER A 257 -3.46 -7.87 -10.65
N LEU A 258 -2.89 -7.72 -9.45
CA LEU A 258 -1.50 -8.09 -9.16
C LEU A 258 -1.46 -9.47 -8.49
N PRO A 259 -0.41 -10.30 -8.73
CA PRO A 259 -0.23 -11.51 -7.95
C PRO A 259 0.03 -11.13 -6.48
N TRP A 260 -0.51 -11.90 -5.55
CA TRP A 260 -0.42 -11.59 -4.11
C TRP A 260 1.04 -11.36 -3.63
N SER A 261 1.98 -12.16 -4.15
CA SER A 261 3.41 -12.04 -3.82
C SER A 261 4.01 -10.66 -4.16
N GLY A 262 3.40 -9.97 -5.10
CA GLY A 262 3.83 -8.67 -5.61
C GLY A 262 2.77 -7.57 -5.48
N ALA A 263 1.70 -7.80 -4.71
CA ALA A 263 0.63 -6.82 -4.55
C ALA A 263 1.06 -5.67 -3.64
N VAL A 264 1.86 -4.78 -4.20
CA VAL A 264 2.27 -3.51 -3.59
C VAL A 264 2.06 -2.41 -4.61
N ILE A 265 1.47 -1.32 -4.17
CA ILE A 265 1.33 -0.08 -4.95
C ILE A 265 1.98 1.07 -4.21
N VAL A 266 2.45 2.05 -4.97
CA VAL A 266 2.87 3.36 -4.48
C VAL A 266 1.85 4.38 -4.95
N VAL A 267 1.24 5.07 -4.00
CA VAL A 267 0.23 6.10 -4.25
C VAL A 267 0.89 7.45 -4.12
N GLN A 268 0.78 8.27 -5.16
CA GLN A 268 1.16 9.69 -5.11
C GLN A 268 -0.10 10.50 -4.79
N PHE A 269 -0.01 11.38 -3.82
CA PHE A 269 -1.15 12.22 -3.40
C PHE A 269 -0.67 13.55 -2.81
N ASP A 270 -1.58 14.52 -2.81
CA ASP A 270 -1.37 15.80 -2.14
C ASP A 270 -1.60 15.63 -0.64
N LEU A 271 -0.59 15.99 0.14
CA LEU A 271 -0.62 15.94 1.60
C LEU A 271 -0.20 17.32 2.13
N PRO A 272 -1.16 18.14 2.56
CA PRO A 272 -0.86 19.48 3.07
C PRO A 272 0.13 19.40 4.24
N MET A 273 0.94 20.46 4.37
CA MET A 273 1.83 20.58 5.53
C MET A 273 0.97 20.64 6.80
N PRO A 274 1.38 19.99 7.89
CA PRO A 274 0.72 20.21 9.18
C PRO A 274 0.83 21.69 9.52
N GLN A 275 -0.32 22.29 9.80
CA GLN A 275 -0.39 23.68 10.30
C GLN A 275 0.11 23.76 11.72
#